data_85ba3c7f2fa3d6325b770816786c6473
#
_entry.id   85ba3c7f2fa3d6325b770816786c6473
#
_cell.length_a   1.000
_cell.length_b   1.000
_cell.length_c   1.000
_cell.angle_alpha   90.00
_cell.angle_beta   90.00
_cell.angle_gamma   90.00
#
_symmetry.space_group_name_H-M   'P 1'
#
loop_
_entity.id
_entity.type
_entity.pdbx_description
1 polymer ?
#
loop_
_entity_poly.entity_id
_entity_poly.type
_entity_poly.pdbx_seq_one_letter_code
_entity_poly.pdbx_strand_id
1 'polypeptide(L)'
;MAEEHDNRNLPWVEKYRPNKLEELISHADILSTIDRFIKEDRLPHLLFYGPPGTGKTSTILAVAKQLYSPKEFNSMVLELNASDDRGIGIVRGPVLSFASTRTIFKSGFKIVILDEADAMTNDAQNALRRVIEKFTENTRFCLICNYLSKIIPAIQSRCTRFRFGPLDNQQMVPRLEHVIQQERVDVTEDGMNALVTLANGDMRKSLNILQSTSMAYDVVNEVNVYTCVGHPLKEDISNIVNWMLNEDFTTAYNNILDLKTLKGLALQDILTEVHKFIHKVELPTKVRIKLLDKMAEIEYNLTAGTNEKIQLGSLIAAFQVTRDMIVMEAS
;
A
#
# COMPACT_ATOMS: atom_id res chain seq x y z
N MET A 1 -21.42 -11.60 24.42
CA MET A 1 -20.62 -10.93 25.47
C MET A 1 -19.13 -11.34 25.49
N ALA A 2 -18.74 -12.55 25.08
CA ALA A 2 -17.30 -12.93 24.99
C ALA A 2 -16.61 -12.38 23.72
N GLU A 3 -17.29 -12.22 22.61
CA GLU A 3 -16.73 -11.68 21.35
C GLU A 3 -16.55 -10.15 21.35
N GLU A 4 -17.30 -9.41 22.17
CA GLU A 4 -17.15 -7.93 22.27
C GLU A 4 -15.94 -7.48 23.10
N HIS A 5 -15.44 -8.32 24.03
CA HIS A 5 -14.29 -7.98 24.85
C HIS A 5 -12.95 -8.15 24.09
N ASP A 6 -12.91 -9.03 23.10
CA ASP A 6 -11.69 -9.33 22.33
C ASP A 6 -11.38 -8.25 21.27
N ASN A 7 -12.40 -7.51 20.82
CA ASN A 7 -12.27 -6.50 19.77
C ASN A 7 -11.74 -5.13 20.23
N ARG A 8 -11.72 -4.84 21.54
CA ARG A 8 -11.34 -3.50 22.04
C ARG A 8 -9.87 -3.16 21.88
N ASN A 9 -8.99 -4.16 21.88
CA ASN A 9 -7.54 -3.99 21.81
C ASN A 9 -6.96 -4.28 20.42
N LEU A 10 -7.79 -4.61 19.42
CA LEU A 10 -7.30 -4.86 18.07
C LEU A 10 -6.90 -3.54 17.37
N PRO A 11 -5.80 -3.53 16.59
CA PRO A 11 -5.51 -2.41 15.71
C PRO A 11 -6.69 -2.13 14.76
N TRP A 12 -6.97 -0.87 14.48
CA TRP A 12 -8.14 -0.49 13.67
C TRP A 12 -8.12 -1.09 12.27
N VAL A 13 -6.94 -1.34 11.71
CA VAL A 13 -6.78 -2.05 10.43
C VAL A 13 -7.42 -3.44 10.44
N GLU A 14 -7.33 -4.18 11.55
CA GLU A 14 -7.93 -5.51 11.68
C GLU A 14 -9.35 -5.43 12.23
N LYS A 15 -9.63 -4.53 13.19
CA LYS A 15 -10.97 -4.31 13.75
C LYS A 15 -12.00 -3.93 12.69
N TYR A 16 -11.61 -3.07 11.73
CA TYR A 16 -12.46 -2.59 10.65
C TYR A 16 -12.16 -3.27 9.31
N ARG A 17 -11.59 -4.47 9.32
CA ARG A 17 -11.38 -5.23 8.10
C ARG A 17 -12.73 -5.68 7.51
N PRO A 18 -13.02 -5.39 6.21
CA PRO A 18 -14.26 -5.79 5.59
C PRO A 18 -14.49 -7.31 5.66
N ASN A 19 -15.66 -7.71 6.11
CA ASN A 19 -16.04 -9.13 6.22
C ASN A 19 -17.03 -9.56 5.13
N LYS A 20 -17.72 -8.61 4.49
CA LYS A 20 -18.69 -8.83 3.42
C LYS A 20 -18.28 -8.10 2.16
N LEU A 21 -18.70 -8.59 1.00
CA LEU A 21 -18.43 -7.91 -0.29
C LEU A 21 -19.06 -6.53 -0.37
N GLU A 22 -20.22 -6.33 0.26
CA GLU A 22 -20.93 -5.05 0.32
C GLU A 22 -20.18 -3.95 1.10
N GLU A 23 -19.30 -4.34 2.03
CA GLU A 23 -18.46 -3.42 2.81
C GLU A 23 -17.21 -2.95 2.05
N LEU A 24 -16.92 -3.59 0.91
CA LEU A 24 -15.81 -3.24 0.02
C LEU A 24 -16.27 -2.14 -0.92
N ILE A 25 -15.81 -0.92 -0.69
CA ILE A 25 -16.22 0.28 -1.45
C ILE A 25 -15.43 0.42 -2.76
N SER A 26 -14.31 -0.28 -2.88
CA SER A 26 -13.39 -0.17 -4.02
C SER A 26 -13.63 -1.23 -5.09
N HIS A 27 -13.32 -0.87 -6.34
CA HIS A 27 -13.30 -1.81 -7.46
C HIS A 27 -14.65 -2.50 -7.74
N ALA A 28 -15.74 -1.72 -7.81
CA ALA A 28 -17.11 -2.22 -8.02
C ALA A 28 -17.23 -3.21 -9.20
N ASP A 29 -16.52 -2.96 -10.31
CA ASP A 29 -16.50 -3.83 -11.49
C ASP A 29 -15.88 -5.21 -11.17
N ILE A 30 -14.82 -5.24 -10.37
CA ILE A 30 -14.19 -6.50 -9.94
C ILE A 30 -15.16 -7.26 -9.02
N LEU A 31 -15.74 -6.57 -8.04
CA LEU A 31 -16.66 -7.17 -7.07
C LEU A 31 -17.91 -7.71 -7.75
N SER A 32 -18.51 -6.97 -8.69
CA SER A 32 -19.67 -7.40 -9.46
C SER A 32 -19.36 -8.64 -10.32
N THR A 33 -18.17 -8.68 -10.93
CA THR A 33 -17.73 -9.83 -11.73
C THR A 33 -17.53 -11.07 -10.86
N ILE A 34 -16.90 -10.92 -9.69
CA ILE A 34 -16.70 -12.03 -8.75
C ILE A 34 -18.03 -12.52 -8.18
N ASP A 35 -18.95 -11.62 -7.81
CA ASP A 35 -20.28 -11.98 -7.32
C ASP A 35 -21.06 -12.76 -8.38
N ARG A 36 -20.94 -12.40 -9.66
CA ARG A 36 -21.52 -13.16 -10.76
C ARG A 36 -20.92 -14.56 -10.88
N PHE A 37 -19.60 -14.71 -10.75
CA PHE A 37 -18.96 -16.04 -10.74
C PHE A 37 -19.47 -16.91 -9.59
N ILE A 38 -19.72 -16.32 -8.42
CA ILE A 38 -20.27 -17.02 -7.26
C ILE A 38 -21.70 -17.48 -7.54
N LYS A 39 -22.56 -16.59 -8.06
CA LYS A 39 -23.96 -16.89 -8.37
C LYS A 39 -24.14 -17.96 -9.45
N GLU A 40 -23.21 -18.00 -10.40
CA GLU A 40 -23.20 -18.99 -11.48
C GLU A 40 -22.49 -20.31 -11.10
N ASP A 41 -21.95 -20.42 -9.88
CA ASP A 41 -21.11 -21.55 -9.38
C ASP A 41 -19.92 -21.87 -10.32
N ARG A 42 -19.33 -20.82 -10.92
CA ARG A 42 -18.27 -20.89 -11.93
C ARG A 42 -17.05 -20.08 -11.57
N LEU A 43 -16.62 -20.16 -10.31
CA LEU A 43 -15.43 -19.43 -9.87
C LEU A 43 -14.17 -20.00 -10.57
N PRO A 44 -13.40 -19.19 -11.34
CA PRO A 44 -12.12 -19.60 -11.90
C PRO A 44 -11.01 -19.55 -10.85
N HIS A 45 -9.78 -19.96 -11.22
CA HIS A 45 -8.61 -19.58 -10.44
C HIS A 45 -8.39 -18.07 -10.57
N LEU A 46 -8.05 -17.42 -9.46
CA LEU A 46 -7.94 -15.96 -9.37
C LEU A 46 -6.50 -15.55 -9.15
N LEU A 47 -6.12 -14.42 -9.72
CA LEU A 47 -4.85 -13.76 -9.46
C LEU A 47 -5.11 -12.26 -9.21
N PHE A 48 -5.02 -11.85 -7.94
CA PHE A 48 -5.19 -10.48 -7.51
C PHE A 48 -3.83 -9.81 -7.40
N TYR A 49 -3.65 -8.67 -8.07
CA TYR A 49 -2.38 -7.94 -8.05
C TYR A 49 -2.58 -6.43 -7.97
N GLY A 50 -1.61 -5.75 -7.38
CA GLY A 50 -1.62 -4.29 -7.22
C GLY A 50 -1.04 -3.84 -5.89
N PRO A 51 -0.99 -2.51 -5.61
CA PRO A 51 -0.35 -1.95 -4.43
C PRO A 51 -0.98 -2.44 -3.13
N PRO A 52 -0.27 -2.34 -1.98
CA PRO A 52 -0.79 -2.73 -0.68
C PRO A 52 -2.01 -1.89 -0.26
N GLY A 53 -2.79 -2.39 0.70
CA GLY A 53 -3.92 -1.68 1.31
C GLY A 53 -5.14 -1.43 0.40
N THR A 54 -5.21 -2.06 -0.78
CA THR A 54 -6.30 -1.89 -1.75
C THR A 54 -7.43 -2.92 -1.62
N GLY A 55 -7.39 -3.79 -0.61
CA GLY A 55 -8.47 -4.72 -0.30
C GLY A 55 -8.37 -6.11 -0.93
N LYS A 56 -7.26 -6.49 -1.59
CA LYS A 56 -7.08 -7.81 -2.26
C LYS A 56 -7.44 -9.01 -1.36
N THR A 57 -6.77 -9.10 -0.22
CA THR A 57 -6.97 -10.21 0.73
C THR A 57 -8.36 -10.16 1.37
N SER A 58 -8.85 -8.96 1.70
CA SER A 58 -10.20 -8.78 2.25
C SER A 58 -11.28 -9.23 1.26
N THR A 59 -11.09 -9.00 -0.04
CA THR A 59 -12.02 -9.43 -1.08
C THR A 59 -12.16 -10.95 -1.13
N ILE A 60 -11.05 -11.69 -1.20
CA ILE A 60 -11.16 -13.17 -1.28
C ILE A 60 -11.67 -13.79 0.03
N LEU A 61 -11.34 -13.20 1.18
CA LEU A 61 -11.89 -13.65 2.46
C LEU A 61 -13.39 -13.38 2.56
N ALA A 62 -13.89 -12.25 2.08
CA ALA A 62 -15.32 -11.96 1.99
C ALA A 62 -16.03 -12.93 1.04
N VAL A 63 -15.44 -13.24 -0.11
CA VAL A 63 -15.92 -14.29 -1.05
C VAL A 63 -16.02 -15.64 -0.36
N ALA A 64 -14.96 -16.04 0.34
CA ALA A 64 -14.94 -17.33 1.04
C ALA A 64 -16.01 -17.40 2.15
N LYS A 65 -16.20 -16.31 2.91
CA LYS A 65 -17.26 -16.21 3.93
C LYS A 65 -18.68 -16.21 3.36
N GLN A 66 -18.86 -15.75 2.12
CA GLN A 66 -20.15 -15.82 1.44
C GLN A 66 -20.45 -17.22 0.92
N LEU A 67 -19.42 -17.97 0.47
CA LEU A 67 -19.55 -19.32 -0.07
C LEU A 67 -19.72 -20.40 1.02
N TYR A 68 -19.08 -20.22 2.16
CA TYR A 68 -19.04 -21.22 3.22
C TYR A 68 -19.59 -20.71 4.54
N SER A 69 -20.36 -21.57 5.22
CA SER A 69 -20.79 -21.27 6.60
C SER A 69 -19.58 -21.23 7.57
N PRO A 70 -19.69 -20.57 8.72
CA PRO A 70 -18.58 -20.48 9.69
C PRO A 70 -18.03 -21.85 10.15
N LYS A 71 -18.90 -22.87 10.20
CA LYS A 71 -18.49 -24.25 10.57
C LYS A 71 -17.68 -24.94 9.48
N GLU A 72 -17.92 -24.58 8.22
CA GLU A 72 -17.29 -25.20 7.05
C GLU A 72 -16.03 -24.45 6.60
N PHE A 73 -15.91 -23.19 6.97
CA PHE A 73 -14.84 -22.31 6.52
C PHE A 73 -13.45 -22.95 6.72
N ASN A 74 -13.15 -23.44 7.91
CA ASN A 74 -11.85 -24.04 8.23
C ASN A 74 -11.54 -25.34 7.46
N SER A 75 -12.56 -26.02 6.97
CA SER A 75 -12.41 -27.26 6.18
C SER A 75 -12.37 -27.03 4.67
N MET A 76 -12.92 -25.90 4.20
CA MET A 76 -13.07 -25.56 2.78
C MET A 76 -12.13 -24.47 2.31
N VAL A 77 -11.51 -23.73 3.22
CA VAL A 77 -10.59 -22.63 2.92
C VAL A 77 -9.25 -22.89 3.58
N LEU A 78 -8.18 -22.83 2.79
CA LEU A 78 -6.80 -22.84 3.26
C LEU A 78 -6.18 -21.49 2.94
N GLU A 79 -5.85 -20.74 3.96
CA GLU A 79 -5.13 -19.47 3.83
C GLU A 79 -3.68 -19.66 4.26
N LEU A 80 -2.74 -19.30 3.40
CA LEU A 80 -1.30 -19.38 3.64
C LEU A 80 -0.63 -18.09 3.17
N ASN A 81 0.33 -17.61 3.95
CA ASN A 81 1.21 -16.53 3.54
C ASN A 81 2.49 -17.14 2.95
N ALA A 82 2.74 -16.86 1.66
CA ALA A 82 3.92 -17.37 0.95
C ALA A 82 5.23 -16.69 1.39
N SER A 83 5.16 -15.63 2.20
CA SER A 83 6.36 -15.02 2.81
C SER A 83 6.92 -15.83 3.97
N ASP A 84 6.08 -16.60 4.67
CA ASP A 84 6.49 -17.43 5.82
C ASP A 84 7.30 -18.65 5.38
N ASP A 85 6.92 -19.25 4.25
CA ASP A 85 7.69 -20.32 3.59
C ASP A 85 7.67 -20.07 2.06
N ARG A 86 8.77 -19.58 1.53
CA ARG A 86 8.95 -19.26 0.09
C ARG A 86 9.32 -20.46 -0.76
N GLY A 87 9.63 -21.56 -0.11
CA GLY A 87 10.14 -22.77 -0.73
C GLY A 87 9.07 -23.66 -1.33
N ILE A 88 9.52 -24.72 -2.02
CA ILE A 88 8.66 -25.74 -2.61
C ILE A 88 7.89 -26.55 -1.53
N GLY A 89 8.33 -26.47 -0.27
CA GLY A 89 7.75 -27.17 0.88
C GLY A 89 6.29 -26.81 1.12
N ILE A 90 5.95 -25.52 1.03
CA ILE A 90 4.57 -25.04 1.20
C ILE A 90 3.60 -25.67 0.17
N VAL A 91 4.09 -25.88 -1.05
CA VAL A 91 3.29 -26.46 -2.13
C VAL A 91 3.14 -27.97 -1.97
N ARG A 92 4.26 -28.68 -1.66
CA ARG A 92 4.27 -30.15 -1.54
C ARG A 92 3.67 -30.64 -0.22
N GLY A 93 3.67 -29.84 0.81
CA GLY A 93 3.08 -30.11 2.11
C GLY A 93 1.63 -29.68 2.19
N PRO A 94 1.33 -28.55 2.83
CA PRO A 94 -0.03 -28.13 3.17
C PRO A 94 -0.93 -27.94 1.94
N VAL A 95 -0.46 -27.32 0.85
CA VAL A 95 -1.28 -27.08 -0.34
C VAL A 95 -1.68 -28.37 -1.01
N LEU A 96 -0.73 -29.30 -1.25
CA LEU A 96 -0.99 -30.58 -1.89
C LEU A 96 -1.91 -31.46 -1.00
N SER A 97 -1.64 -31.53 0.29
CA SER A 97 -2.45 -32.28 1.26
C SER A 97 -3.90 -31.78 1.24
N PHE A 98 -4.10 -30.47 1.35
CA PHE A 98 -5.43 -29.87 1.34
C PHE A 98 -6.16 -30.10 0.01
N ALA A 99 -5.51 -29.87 -1.14
CA ALA A 99 -6.10 -30.06 -2.45
C ALA A 99 -6.45 -31.53 -2.76
N SER A 100 -5.66 -32.50 -2.25
CA SER A 100 -5.88 -33.93 -2.48
C SER A 100 -7.04 -34.53 -1.67
N THR A 101 -7.40 -33.91 -0.54
CA THR A 101 -8.49 -34.41 0.31
C THR A 101 -9.83 -34.13 -0.35
N ARG A 102 -10.64 -35.16 -0.59
CA ARG A 102 -12.01 -35.02 -1.14
C ARG A 102 -13.02 -34.82 -0.01
N THR A 103 -13.93 -33.88 -0.19
CA THR A 103 -15.11 -33.74 0.69
C THR A 103 -16.17 -34.78 0.29
N ILE A 104 -16.41 -35.77 1.16
CA ILE A 104 -17.31 -36.90 0.86
C ILE A 104 -18.78 -36.47 0.91
N PHE A 105 -19.13 -35.40 1.60
CA PHE A 105 -20.49 -35.02 1.94
C PHE A 105 -21.02 -33.76 1.26
N LYS A 106 -20.25 -33.09 0.35
CA LYS A 106 -20.69 -31.86 -0.31
C LYS A 106 -20.26 -31.78 -1.77
N SER A 107 -21.20 -31.36 -2.61
CA SER A 107 -20.92 -30.83 -3.95
C SER A 107 -20.35 -29.40 -3.78
N GLY A 108 -19.17 -29.15 -4.29
CA GLY A 108 -18.52 -27.83 -4.25
C GLY A 108 -17.01 -27.96 -4.34
N PHE A 109 -16.36 -26.83 -4.45
CA PHE A 109 -14.89 -26.75 -4.52
C PHE A 109 -14.31 -26.14 -3.24
N LYS A 110 -13.04 -26.41 -2.97
CA LYS A 110 -12.26 -25.80 -1.91
C LYS A 110 -11.55 -24.55 -2.44
N ILE A 111 -11.18 -23.65 -1.55
CA ILE A 111 -10.39 -22.45 -1.90
C ILE A 111 -9.05 -22.53 -1.19
N VAL A 112 -7.97 -22.37 -1.97
CA VAL A 112 -6.61 -22.14 -1.48
C VAL A 112 -6.26 -20.69 -1.76
N ILE A 113 -5.99 -19.93 -0.70
CA ILE A 113 -5.56 -18.54 -0.76
C ILE A 113 -4.05 -18.52 -0.47
N LEU A 114 -3.27 -18.00 -1.41
CA LEU A 114 -1.84 -17.78 -1.26
C LEU A 114 -1.57 -16.29 -1.29
N ASP A 115 -1.40 -15.70 -0.11
CA ASP A 115 -1.04 -14.28 0.01
C ASP A 115 0.47 -14.10 -0.16
N GLU A 116 0.90 -12.93 -0.62
CA GLU A 116 2.28 -12.60 -0.96
C GLU A 116 2.95 -13.61 -1.92
N ALA A 117 2.20 -14.11 -2.90
CA ALA A 117 2.67 -15.14 -3.84
C ALA A 117 3.91 -14.72 -4.65
N ASP A 118 4.17 -13.42 -4.78
CA ASP A 118 5.39 -12.86 -5.37
C ASP A 118 6.67 -13.07 -4.53
N ALA A 119 6.54 -13.55 -3.29
CA ALA A 119 7.66 -13.99 -2.46
C ALA A 119 8.13 -15.43 -2.77
N MET A 120 7.29 -16.23 -3.46
CA MET A 120 7.60 -17.63 -3.80
C MET A 120 8.76 -17.75 -4.77
N THR A 121 9.61 -18.76 -4.54
CA THR A 121 10.66 -19.13 -5.51
C THR A 121 10.06 -19.64 -6.83
N ASN A 122 10.82 -19.54 -7.91
CA ASN A 122 10.40 -20.06 -9.21
C ASN A 122 10.09 -21.56 -9.18
N ASP A 123 10.84 -22.35 -8.41
CA ASP A 123 10.62 -23.80 -8.25
C ASP A 123 9.31 -24.09 -7.53
N ALA A 124 8.99 -23.30 -6.48
CA ALA A 124 7.70 -23.39 -5.78
C ALA A 124 6.54 -23.04 -6.72
N GLN A 125 6.67 -21.99 -7.51
CA GLN A 125 5.66 -21.60 -8.49
C GLN A 125 5.48 -22.67 -9.58
N ASN A 126 6.54 -23.30 -10.06
CA ASN A 126 6.47 -24.40 -11.03
C ASN A 126 5.80 -25.66 -10.43
N ALA A 127 6.04 -25.94 -9.15
CA ALA A 127 5.33 -27.00 -8.46
C ALA A 127 3.84 -26.67 -8.28
N LEU A 128 3.51 -25.43 -7.89
CA LEU A 128 2.14 -24.94 -7.74
C LEU A 128 1.37 -25.04 -9.05
N ARG A 129 1.97 -24.69 -10.19
CA ARG A 129 1.35 -24.86 -11.50
C ARG A 129 0.82 -26.30 -11.71
N ARG A 130 1.64 -27.32 -11.36
CA ARG A 130 1.24 -28.72 -11.49
C ARG A 130 0.10 -29.10 -10.56
N VAL A 131 0.08 -28.54 -9.35
CA VAL A 131 -1.01 -28.74 -8.39
C VAL A 131 -2.30 -28.10 -8.88
N ILE A 132 -2.24 -26.88 -9.42
CA ILE A 132 -3.38 -26.18 -10.03
C ILE A 132 -3.98 -27.05 -11.16
N GLU A 133 -3.16 -27.54 -12.08
CA GLU A 133 -3.59 -28.39 -13.20
C GLU A 133 -4.26 -29.69 -12.72
N LYS A 134 -3.69 -30.33 -11.71
CA LYS A 134 -4.16 -31.63 -11.21
C LYS A 134 -5.48 -31.56 -10.44
N PHE A 135 -5.72 -30.46 -9.70
CA PHE A 135 -6.85 -30.37 -8.76
C PHE A 135 -7.89 -29.31 -9.15
N THR A 136 -7.90 -28.87 -10.42
CA THR A 136 -8.87 -27.87 -10.92
C THR A 136 -10.33 -28.30 -10.75
N GLU A 137 -10.63 -29.58 -10.71
CA GLU A 137 -12.01 -30.06 -10.56
C GLU A 137 -12.61 -29.73 -9.18
N ASN A 138 -11.82 -29.83 -8.12
CA ASN A 138 -12.29 -29.74 -6.73
C ASN A 138 -11.67 -28.58 -5.91
N THR A 139 -10.73 -27.83 -6.49
CA THR A 139 -10.03 -26.76 -5.77
C THR A 139 -9.88 -25.53 -6.66
N ARG A 140 -10.15 -24.36 -6.09
CA ARG A 140 -9.87 -23.07 -6.70
C ARG A 140 -8.71 -22.41 -5.97
N PHE A 141 -7.83 -21.78 -6.73
CA PHE A 141 -6.67 -21.10 -6.21
C PHE A 141 -6.86 -19.60 -6.38
N CYS A 142 -6.60 -18.84 -5.34
CA CYS A 142 -6.49 -17.39 -5.37
C CYS A 142 -5.08 -16.99 -4.95
N LEU A 143 -4.33 -16.49 -5.89
CA LEU A 143 -3.00 -15.94 -5.64
C LEU A 143 -3.10 -14.43 -5.48
N ILE A 144 -2.45 -13.88 -4.47
CA ILE A 144 -2.41 -12.45 -4.19
C ILE A 144 -0.95 -12.01 -4.24
N CYS A 145 -0.67 -10.94 -4.98
CA CYS A 145 0.67 -10.40 -5.09
C CYS A 145 0.65 -8.86 -5.23
N ASN A 146 1.76 -8.23 -4.94
CA ASN A 146 1.93 -6.82 -5.23
C ASN A 146 2.53 -6.61 -6.64
N TYR A 147 3.46 -7.47 -7.05
CA TYR A 147 4.17 -7.37 -8.31
C TYR A 147 3.86 -8.54 -9.23
N LEU A 148 3.02 -8.30 -10.26
CA LEU A 148 2.65 -9.33 -11.25
C LEU A 148 3.87 -9.90 -12.00
N SER A 149 4.91 -9.09 -12.21
CA SER A 149 6.15 -9.51 -12.91
C SER A 149 6.92 -10.62 -12.19
N LYS A 150 6.70 -10.81 -10.88
CA LYS A 150 7.33 -11.88 -10.10
C LYS A 150 6.58 -13.22 -10.19
N ILE A 151 5.39 -13.23 -10.79
CA ILE A 151 4.61 -14.46 -11.01
C ILE A 151 4.93 -15.01 -12.40
N ILE A 152 5.28 -16.30 -12.49
CA ILE A 152 5.64 -16.91 -13.77
C ILE A 152 4.46 -16.90 -14.76
N PRO A 153 4.71 -16.70 -16.08
CA PRO A 153 3.65 -16.64 -17.10
C PRO A 153 2.76 -17.90 -17.12
N ALA A 154 3.34 -19.05 -16.77
CA ALA A 154 2.61 -20.33 -16.74
C ALA A 154 1.51 -20.38 -15.67
N ILE A 155 1.62 -19.66 -14.57
CA ILE A 155 0.55 -19.48 -13.57
C ILE A 155 -0.42 -18.40 -14.04
N GLN A 156 0.11 -17.27 -14.53
CA GLN A 156 -0.72 -16.16 -15.00
C GLN A 156 -1.74 -16.58 -16.08
N SER A 157 -1.34 -17.47 -16.98
CA SER A 157 -2.22 -17.96 -18.07
C SER A 157 -3.34 -18.88 -17.61
N ARG A 158 -3.29 -19.39 -16.36
CA ARG A 158 -4.29 -20.29 -15.77
C ARG A 158 -5.25 -19.59 -14.82
N CYS A 159 -5.00 -18.33 -14.51
CA CYS A 159 -5.78 -17.54 -13.57
C CYS A 159 -6.47 -16.36 -14.27
N THR A 160 -7.68 -16.04 -13.84
CA THR A 160 -8.33 -14.78 -14.18
C THR A 160 -7.68 -13.68 -13.35
N ARG A 161 -7.13 -12.67 -14.04
CA ARG A 161 -6.35 -11.60 -13.41
C ARG A 161 -7.21 -10.40 -13.10
N PHE A 162 -7.14 -9.91 -11.87
CA PHE A 162 -7.79 -8.68 -11.42
C PHE A 162 -6.77 -7.71 -10.86
N ARG A 163 -6.75 -6.50 -11.42
CA ARG A 163 -5.86 -5.43 -10.99
C ARG A 163 -6.58 -4.56 -9.97
N PHE A 164 -6.07 -4.54 -8.76
CA PHE A 164 -6.47 -3.61 -7.71
C PHE A 164 -5.60 -2.35 -7.81
N GLY A 165 -6.18 -1.23 -8.24
CA GLY A 165 -5.49 0.06 -8.29
C GLY A 165 -5.39 0.71 -6.90
N PRO A 166 -4.60 1.81 -6.75
CA PRO A 166 -4.69 2.65 -5.56
C PRO A 166 -6.12 3.13 -5.38
N LEU A 167 -6.55 3.30 -4.13
CA LEU A 167 -7.88 3.80 -3.82
C LEU A 167 -7.96 5.31 -4.08
N ASP A 168 -9.05 5.74 -4.69
CA ASP A 168 -9.34 7.16 -4.88
C ASP A 168 -9.86 7.80 -3.58
N ASN A 169 -9.72 9.11 -3.45
CA ASN A 169 -10.21 9.87 -2.30
C ASN A 169 -11.70 9.60 -2.04
N GLN A 170 -12.53 9.54 -3.09
CA GLN A 170 -13.96 9.25 -2.99
C GLN A 170 -14.26 7.86 -2.43
N GLN A 171 -13.35 6.92 -2.59
CA GLN A 171 -13.47 5.56 -2.06
C GLN A 171 -12.95 5.47 -0.61
N MET A 172 -11.96 6.28 -0.25
CA MET A 172 -11.34 6.23 1.08
C MET A 172 -12.16 6.97 2.13
N VAL A 173 -12.67 8.15 1.79
CA VAL A 173 -13.38 9.04 2.73
C VAL A 173 -14.56 8.36 3.43
N PRO A 174 -15.51 7.67 2.74
CA PRO A 174 -16.65 7.04 3.41
C PRO A 174 -16.24 5.96 4.42
N ARG A 175 -15.13 5.25 4.16
CA ARG A 175 -14.63 4.24 5.09
C ARG A 175 -13.98 4.86 6.31
N LEU A 176 -13.23 5.94 6.13
CA LEU A 176 -12.65 6.70 7.23
C LEU A 176 -13.74 7.33 8.11
N GLU A 177 -14.76 7.94 7.50
CA GLU A 177 -15.91 8.51 8.21
C GLU A 177 -16.63 7.45 9.06
N HIS A 178 -16.82 6.25 8.52
CA HIS A 178 -17.41 5.15 9.28
C HIS A 178 -16.58 4.83 10.54
N VAL A 179 -15.25 4.73 10.40
CA VAL A 179 -14.35 4.45 11.53
C VAL A 179 -14.35 5.61 12.55
N ILE A 180 -14.28 6.85 12.07
CA ILE A 180 -14.32 8.07 12.88
C ILE A 180 -15.58 8.11 13.73
N GLN A 181 -16.75 7.80 13.16
CA GLN A 181 -18.02 7.74 13.88
C GLN A 181 -18.04 6.64 14.93
N GLN A 182 -17.52 5.45 14.61
CA GLN A 182 -17.50 4.32 15.53
C GLN A 182 -16.56 4.55 16.72
N GLU A 183 -15.41 5.15 16.49
CA GLU A 183 -14.41 5.44 17.52
C GLU A 183 -14.60 6.82 18.18
N ARG A 184 -15.55 7.64 17.70
CA ARG A 184 -15.88 8.99 18.20
C ARG A 184 -14.66 9.92 18.21
N VAL A 185 -13.90 9.91 17.13
CA VAL A 185 -12.72 10.76 16.95
C VAL A 185 -13.14 12.11 16.39
N ASP A 186 -12.56 13.19 16.90
CA ASP A 186 -12.75 14.53 16.35
C ASP A 186 -11.74 14.76 15.21
N VAL A 187 -12.23 14.85 13.97
CA VAL A 187 -11.43 15.02 12.77
C VAL A 187 -11.91 16.23 11.98
N THR A 188 -11.01 17.15 11.71
CA THR A 188 -11.30 18.34 10.90
C THR A 188 -11.23 18.01 9.40
N GLU A 189 -11.80 18.85 8.53
CA GLU A 189 -11.79 18.65 7.09
C GLU A 189 -10.36 18.65 6.52
N ASP A 190 -9.50 19.54 6.99
CA ASP A 190 -8.08 19.58 6.65
C ASP A 190 -7.32 18.34 7.15
N GLY A 191 -7.66 17.83 8.35
CA GLY A 191 -7.16 16.56 8.87
C GLY A 191 -7.56 15.36 8.00
N MET A 192 -8.81 15.29 7.54
CA MET A 192 -9.27 14.25 6.61
C MET A 192 -8.49 14.29 5.29
N ASN A 193 -8.30 15.48 4.72
CA ASN A 193 -7.53 15.67 3.49
C ASN A 193 -6.05 15.27 3.67
N ALA A 194 -5.47 15.56 4.83
CA ALA A 194 -4.11 15.14 5.17
C ALA A 194 -3.97 13.62 5.26
N LEU A 195 -4.92 12.93 5.93
CA LEU A 195 -4.96 11.47 6.04
C LEU A 195 -4.98 10.79 4.66
N VAL A 196 -5.86 11.25 3.78
CA VAL A 196 -6.01 10.68 2.44
C VAL A 196 -4.78 10.96 1.57
N THR A 197 -4.22 12.18 1.64
CA THR A 197 -3.03 12.57 0.89
C THR A 197 -1.81 11.75 1.29
N LEU A 198 -1.55 11.59 2.59
CA LEU A 198 -0.41 10.82 3.09
C LEU A 198 -0.56 9.31 2.88
N ALA A 199 -1.79 8.80 2.86
CA ALA A 199 -2.06 7.40 2.59
C ALA A 199 -1.78 6.98 1.15
N ASN A 200 -1.89 7.90 0.18
CA ASN A 200 -1.60 7.66 -1.23
C ASN A 200 -2.33 6.41 -1.80
N GLY A 201 -3.62 6.27 -1.45
CA GLY A 201 -4.46 5.16 -1.92
C GLY A 201 -4.30 3.84 -1.15
N ASP A 202 -3.60 3.83 -0.01
CA ASP A 202 -3.47 2.69 0.90
C ASP A 202 -4.37 2.89 2.14
N MET A 203 -5.47 2.13 2.25
CA MET A 203 -6.40 2.21 3.38
C MET A 203 -5.76 1.77 4.70
N ARG A 204 -4.84 0.80 4.69
CA ARG A 204 -4.14 0.36 5.91
C ARG A 204 -3.30 1.51 6.48
N LYS A 205 -2.56 2.19 5.60
CA LYS A 205 -1.75 3.36 5.99
C LYS A 205 -2.63 4.47 6.55
N SER A 206 -3.76 4.77 5.91
CA SER A 206 -4.71 5.78 6.36
C SER A 206 -5.28 5.48 7.75
N LEU A 207 -5.72 4.25 8.00
CA LEU A 207 -6.25 3.83 9.30
C LEU A 207 -5.17 3.85 10.39
N ASN A 208 -3.95 3.44 10.08
CA ASN A 208 -2.84 3.51 11.03
C ASN A 208 -2.50 4.95 11.42
N ILE A 209 -2.45 5.86 10.43
CA ILE A 209 -2.21 7.29 10.70
C ILE A 209 -3.35 7.87 11.54
N LEU A 210 -4.60 7.60 11.18
CA LEU A 210 -5.77 8.05 11.94
C LEU A 210 -5.71 7.56 13.39
N GLN A 211 -5.47 6.27 13.59
CA GLN A 211 -5.35 5.68 14.93
C GLN A 211 -4.22 6.31 15.74
N SER A 212 -3.03 6.42 15.15
CA SER A 212 -1.86 6.98 15.84
C SER A 212 -2.07 8.44 16.22
N THR A 213 -2.66 9.23 15.31
CA THR A 213 -2.93 10.65 15.56
C THR A 213 -4.00 10.84 16.62
N SER A 214 -5.08 10.03 16.62
CA SER A 214 -6.14 10.08 17.63
C SER A 214 -5.69 9.64 19.02
N MET A 215 -4.65 8.80 19.10
CA MET A 215 -4.04 8.41 20.37
C MET A 215 -3.08 9.46 20.92
N ALA A 216 -2.46 10.26 20.04
CA ALA A 216 -1.46 11.28 20.41
C ALA A 216 -2.09 12.65 20.67
N TYR A 217 -3.24 12.95 20.05
CA TYR A 217 -3.87 14.27 20.07
C TYR A 217 -5.39 14.16 20.18
N ASP A 218 -6.01 15.11 20.88
CA ASP A 218 -7.47 15.16 21.05
C ASP A 218 -8.21 15.45 19.75
N VAL A 219 -7.59 16.21 18.83
CA VAL A 219 -8.15 16.60 17.53
C VAL A 219 -7.21 16.20 16.42
N VAL A 220 -7.76 15.57 15.39
CA VAL A 220 -7.04 15.17 14.17
C VAL A 220 -7.18 16.27 13.13
N ASN A 221 -6.21 17.18 13.08
CA ASN A 221 -6.07 18.24 12.09
C ASN A 221 -4.82 18.04 11.21
N GLU A 222 -4.64 18.84 10.14
CA GLU A 222 -3.50 18.71 9.22
C GLU A 222 -2.17 18.72 9.98
N VAL A 223 -1.95 19.69 10.89
CA VAL A 223 -0.68 19.82 11.62
C VAL A 223 -0.38 18.59 12.47
N ASN A 224 -1.36 18.10 13.22
CA ASN A 224 -1.20 16.94 14.10
C ASN A 224 -0.93 15.66 13.30
N VAL A 225 -1.60 15.49 12.15
CA VAL A 225 -1.40 14.34 11.25
C VAL A 225 0.02 14.34 10.70
N TYR A 226 0.50 15.47 10.16
CA TYR A 226 1.85 15.60 9.61
C TYR A 226 2.92 15.42 10.70
N THR A 227 2.71 16.01 11.88
CA THR A 227 3.63 15.87 13.01
C THR A 227 3.69 14.43 13.53
N CYS A 228 2.55 13.75 13.63
CA CYS A 228 2.47 12.36 14.10
C CYS A 228 3.23 11.39 13.17
N VAL A 229 3.18 11.64 11.86
CA VAL A 229 3.86 10.81 10.85
C VAL A 229 5.33 11.21 10.68
N GLY A 230 5.74 12.39 11.16
CA GLY A 230 7.08 12.95 10.92
C GLY A 230 7.26 13.40 9.45
N HIS A 231 6.18 13.81 8.79
CA HIS A 231 6.21 14.28 7.40
C HIS A 231 6.28 15.82 7.36
N PRO A 232 7.04 16.43 6.43
CA PRO A 232 7.18 17.89 6.36
C PRO A 232 5.86 18.56 5.99
N LEU A 233 5.54 19.66 6.64
CA LEU A 233 4.42 20.54 6.29
C LEU A 233 4.72 21.33 5.01
N LYS A 234 3.70 21.81 4.33
CA LYS A 234 3.84 22.64 3.12
C LYS A 234 4.65 23.92 3.39
N GLU A 235 4.50 24.51 4.59
CA GLU A 235 5.27 25.67 5.03
C GLU A 235 6.76 25.34 5.20
N ASP A 236 7.07 24.18 5.75
CA ASP A 236 8.45 23.71 5.91
C ASP A 236 9.13 23.53 4.55
N ILE A 237 8.42 22.94 3.59
CA ILE A 237 8.93 22.78 2.21
C ILE A 237 9.16 24.14 1.53
N SER A 238 8.23 25.07 1.71
CA SER A 238 8.39 26.44 1.19
C SER A 238 9.64 27.13 1.78
N ASN A 239 9.87 27.00 3.09
CA ASN A 239 11.05 27.53 3.75
C ASN A 239 12.33 26.85 3.25
N ILE A 240 12.34 25.51 3.14
CA ILE A 240 13.48 24.75 2.63
C ILE A 240 13.86 25.21 1.22
N VAL A 241 12.88 25.30 0.31
CA VAL A 241 13.13 25.75 -1.07
C VAL A 241 13.63 27.19 -1.09
N ASN A 242 13.06 28.07 -0.27
CA ASN A 242 13.51 29.46 -0.14
C ASN A 242 14.97 29.54 0.33
N TRP A 243 15.36 28.77 1.35
CA TRP A 243 16.75 28.73 1.79
C TRP A 243 17.70 28.21 0.71
N MET A 244 17.32 27.13 0.00
CA MET A 244 18.15 26.57 -1.07
C MET A 244 18.36 27.54 -2.25
N LEU A 245 17.38 28.40 -2.52
CA LEU A 245 17.43 29.35 -3.64
C LEU A 245 18.07 30.70 -3.28
N ASN A 246 17.86 31.19 -2.06
CA ASN A 246 18.22 32.58 -1.71
C ASN A 246 19.39 32.70 -0.76
N GLU A 247 19.67 31.68 0.05
CA GLU A 247 20.77 31.74 1.03
C GLU A 247 22.09 31.18 0.46
N ASP A 248 23.17 31.42 1.17
CA ASP A 248 24.45 30.74 0.91
C ASP A 248 24.39 29.26 1.33
N PHE A 249 25.31 28.45 0.79
CA PHE A 249 25.32 26.99 1.03
C PHE A 249 25.35 26.64 2.53
N THR A 250 26.20 27.31 3.30
CA THR A 250 26.41 27.00 4.72
C THR A 250 25.17 27.31 5.55
N THR A 251 24.59 28.49 5.32
CA THR A 251 23.35 28.92 5.99
C THR A 251 22.18 28.02 5.62
N ALA A 252 21.96 27.74 4.33
CA ALA A 252 20.91 26.84 3.88
C ALA A 252 21.08 25.43 4.47
N TYR A 253 22.32 24.91 4.49
CA TYR A 253 22.60 23.58 5.05
C TYR A 253 22.27 23.52 6.55
N ASN A 254 22.71 24.50 7.33
CA ASN A 254 22.45 24.52 8.76
C ASN A 254 20.95 24.68 9.07
N ASN A 255 20.25 25.60 8.40
CA ASN A 255 18.82 25.82 8.60
C ASN A 255 18.01 24.57 8.30
N ILE A 256 18.33 23.87 7.20
CA ILE A 256 17.62 22.63 6.84
C ILE A 256 17.96 21.49 7.81
N LEU A 257 19.23 21.39 8.24
CA LEU A 257 19.66 20.37 9.21
C LEU A 257 18.98 20.57 10.57
N ASP A 258 18.88 21.83 11.03
CA ASP A 258 18.23 22.19 12.29
C ASP A 258 16.73 21.88 12.23
N LEU A 259 16.04 22.29 11.16
CA LEU A 259 14.62 21.96 10.94
C LEU A 259 14.39 20.44 10.91
N LYS A 260 15.24 19.72 10.17
CA LYS A 260 15.19 18.26 10.06
C LYS A 260 15.36 17.59 11.41
N THR A 261 16.32 18.06 12.21
CA THR A 261 16.60 17.52 13.54
C THR A 261 15.48 17.84 14.54
N LEU A 262 14.97 19.08 14.51
CA LEU A 262 13.90 19.53 15.41
C LEU A 262 12.58 18.77 15.18
N LYS A 263 12.21 18.54 13.92
CA LYS A 263 10.94 17.89 13.54
C LYS A 263 11.07 16.40 13.24
N GLY A 264 12.29 15.83 13.28
CA GLY A 264 12.52 14.40 12.98
C GLY A 264 12.26 14.03 11.53
N LEU A 265 12.45 14.96 10.56
CA LEU A 265 12.12 14.73 9.15
C LEU A 265 13.15 13.83 8.45
N ALA A 266 12.69 12.96 7.57
CA ALA A 266 13.55 12.19 6.67
C ALA A 266 13.87 12.99 5.40
N LEU A 267 15.12 12.89 4.91
CA LEU A 267 15.51 13.59 3.68
C LEU A 267 14.73 13.10 2.46
N GLN A 268 14.33 11.82 2.46
CA GLN A 268 13.54 11.24 1.38
C GLN A 268 12.14 11.88 1.26
N ASP A 269 11.50 12.18 2.40
CA ASP A 269 10.20 12.84 2.42
C ASP A 269 10.33 14.30 1.97
N ILE A 270 11.37 15.00 2.42
CA ILE A 270 11.69 16.35 1.95
C ILE A 270 11.90 16.34 0.44
N LEU A 271 12.70 15.42 -0.10
CA LEU A 271 12.97 15.29 -1.54
C LEU A 271 11.67 15.06 -2.34
N THR A 272 10.79 14.18 -1.85
CA THR A 272 9.50 13.90 -2.48
C THR A 272 8.61 15.14 -2.52
N GLU A 273 8.50 15.88 -1.44
CA GLU A 273 7.66 17.08 -1.40
C GLU A 273 8.27 18.25 -2.20
N VAL A 274 9.60 18.43 -2.15
CA VAL A 274 10.31 19.39 -3.00
C VAL A 274 10.09 19.07 -4.49
N HIS A 275 10.12 17.79 -4.88
CA HIS A 275 9.80 17.37 -6.25
C HIS A 275 8.39 17.82 -6.66
N LYS A 276 7.37 17.59 -5.82
CA LYS A 276 5.99 18.06 -6.08
C LYS A 276 5.91 19.59 -6.17
N PHE A 277 6.69 20.29 -5.37
CA PHE A 277 6.75 21.75 -5.38
C PHE A 277 7.35 22.28 -6.70
N ILE A 278 8.43 21.70 -7.20
CA ILE A 278 9.10 22.10 -8.46
C ILE A 278 8.17 21.97 -9.66
N HIS A 279 7.26 20.98 -9.66
CA HIS A 279 6.28 20.84 -10.74
C HIS A 279 5.24 21.97 -10.78
N LYS A 280 5.01 22.67 -9.66
CA LYS A 280 4.07 23.79 -9.56
C LYS A 280 4.72 25.13 -9.88
N VAL A 281 6.05 25.22 -9.83
CA VAL A 281 6.80 26.44 -10.11
C VAL A 281 7.15 26.52 -11.59
N GLU A 282 7.00 27.72 -12.18
CA GLU A 282 7.43 27.98 -13.54
C GLU A 282 8.97 28.16 -13.59
N LEU A 283 9.64 27.14 -14.08
CA LEU A 283 11.09 27.13 -14.30
C LEU A 283 11.37 26.93 -15.81
N PRO A 284 12.45 27.53 -16.35
CA PRO A 284 12.92 27.23 -17.70
C PRO A 284 13.11 25.73 -17.90
N THR A 285 12.67 25.20 -19.04
CA THR A 285 12.65 23.74 -19.29
C THR A 285 14.01 23.07 -19.09
N LYS A 286 15.10 23.68 -19.56
CA LYS A 286 16.47 23.18 -19.41
C LYS A 286 16.89 23.06 -17.94
N VAL A 287 16.54 24.07 -17.14
CA VAL A 287 16.83 24.16 -15.73
C VAL A 287 16.05 23.09 -14.96
N ARG A 288 14.75 22.97 -15.26
CA ARG A 288 13.87 21.95 -14.66
C ARG A 288 14.39 20.53 -14.90
N ILE A 289 14.76 20.21 -16.17
CA ILE A 289 15.29 18.89 -16.53
C ILE A 289 16.54 18.56 -15.70
N LYS A 290 17.49 19.49 -15.63
CA LYS A 290 18.74 19.27 -14.90
C LYS A 290 18.53 19.08 -13.40
N LEU A 291 17.61 19.84 -12.81
CA LEU A 291 17.25 19.72 -11.41
C LEU A 291 16.60 18.38 -11.10
N LEU A 292 15.62 17.96 -11.92
CA LEU A 292 14.93 16.67 -11.76
C LEU A 292 15.89 15.49 -11.96
N ASP A 293 16.80 15.55 -12.92
CA ASP A 293 17.84 14.52 -13.14
C ASP A 293 18.72 14.36 -11.88
N LYS A 294 19.14 15.48 -11.29
CA LYS A 294 19.95 15.43 -10.07
C LYS A 294 19.16 14.94 -8.85
N MET A 295 17.90 15.29 -8.75
CA MET A 295 17.04 14.78 -7.68
C MET A 295 16.80 13.26 -7.81
N ALA A 296 16.65 12.73 -9.03
CA ALA A 296 16.54 11.29 -9.26
C ALA A 296 17.83 10.54 -8.87
N GLU A 297 19.00 11.12 -9.14
CA GLU A 297 20.29 10.57 -8.69
C GLU A 297 20.39 10.53 -7.15
N ILE A 298 19.95 11.60 -6.48
CA ILE A 298 19.92 11.68 -5.01
C ILE A 298 18.97 10.64 -4.43
N GLU A 299 17.77 10.48 -4.98
CA GLU A 299 16.79 9.48 -4.57
C GLU A 299 17.36 8.06 -4.70
N TYR A 300 17.97 7.76 -5.85
CA TYR A 300 18.64 6.48 -6.07
C TYR A 300 19.74 6.22 -5.02
N ASN A 301 20.57 7.20 -4.74
CA ASN A 301 21.64 7.09 -3.75
C ASN A 301 21.08 6.88 -2.32
N LEU A 302 20.00 7.58 -1.95
CA LEU A 302 19.33 7.40 -0.65
C LEU A 302 18.77 5.99 -0.51
N THR A 303 18.15 5.43 -1.54
CA THR A 303 17.65 4.05 -1.53
C THR A 303 18.77 3.01 -1.43
N ALA A 304 19.96 3.32 -1.94
CA ALA A 304 21.16 2.49 -1.79
C ALA A 304 21.82 2.59 -0.40
N GLY A 305 21.28 3.43 0.51
CA GLY A 305 21.75 3.56 1.90
C GLY A 305 22.96 4.49 2.08
N THR A 306 23.12 5.48 1.21
CA THR A 306 24.19 6.48 1.35
C THR A 306 23.91 7.47 2.50
N ASN A 307 24.94 8.20 2.92
CA ASN A 307 24.82 9.14 4.02
C ASN A 307 23.93 10.34 3.66
N GLU A 308 22.84 10.52 4.40
CA GLU A 308 21.88 11.61 4.19
C GLU A 308 22.49 13.01 4.21
N LYS A 309 23.52 13.26 5.03
CA LYS A 309 24.19 14.58 5.10
C LYS A 309 24.87 14.95 3.79
N ILE A 310 25.47 13.95 3.12
CA ILE A 310 26.11 14.14 1.81
C ILE A 310 25.03 14.42 0.75
N GLN A 311 23.95 13.68 0.78
CA GLN A 311 22.84 13.84 -0.18
C GLN A 311 22.11 15.18 0.03
N LEU A 312 21.96 15.65 1.26
CA LEU A 312 21.45 16.99 1.55
C LEU A 312 22.34 18.08 0.93
N GLY A 313 23.66 17.96 1.12
CA GLY A 313 24.61 18.88 0.46
C GLY A 313 24.50 18.85 -1.07
N SER A 314 24.33 17.66 -1.65
CA SER A 314 24.11 17.51 -3.10
C SER A 314 22.82 18.16 -3.58
N LEU A 315 21.74 18.08 -2.80
CA LEU A 315 20.46 18.73 -3.10
C LEU A 315 20.59 20.26 -3.08
N ILE A 316 21.19 20.82 -2.04
CA ILE A 316 21.40 22.27 -1.94
C ILE A 316 22.26 22.76 -3.10
N ALA A 317 23.38 22.08 -3.40
CA ALA A 317 24.25 22.43 -4.52
C ALA A 317 23.51 22.39 -5.87
N ALA A 318 22.62 21.41 -6.08
CA ALA A 318 21.80 21.34 -7.30
C ALA A 318 20.90 22.56 -7.47
N PHE A 319 20.28 23.05 -6.39
CA PHE A 319 19.47 24.26 -6.42
C PHE A 319 20.29 25.53 -6.66
N GLN A 320 21.47 25.64 -6.04
CA GLN A 320 22.34 26.80 -6.24
C GLN A 320 22.88 26.89 -7.67
N VAL A 321 23.32 25.76 -8.24
CA VAL A 321 23.73 25.71 -9.66
C VAL A 321 22.55 26.08 -10.58
N THR A 322 21.34 25.66 -10.23
CA THR A 322 20.12 26.00 -10.96
C THR A 322 19.84 27.50 -10.91
N ARG A 323 19.95 28.14 -9.74
CA ARG A 323 19.83 29.60 -9.58
C ARG A 323 20.80 30.35 -10.47
N ASP A 324 22.07 29.94 -10.46
CA ASP A 324 23.12 30.62 -11.23
C ASP A 324 22.84 30.49 -12.75
N MET A 325 22.30 29.36 -13.22
CA MET A 325 21.88 29.19 -14.61
C MET A 325 20.72 30.11 -14.99
N ILE A 326 19.72 30.31 -14.11
CA ILE A 326 18.59 31.23 -14.37
C ILE A 326 19.09 32.68 -14.50
N VAL A 327 20.02 33.10 -13.61
CA VAL A 327 20.61 34.41 -13.66
C VAL A 327 21.39 34.64 -14.96
N MET A 328 22.13 33.62 -15.43
CA MET A 328 22.88 33.70 -16.70
C MET A 328 21.97 33.71 -17.94
N GLU A 329 20.81 33.08 -17.91
CA GLU A 329 19.85 33.14 -19.03
C GLU A 329 19.05 34.44 -19.07
N ALA A 330 18.96 35.16 -17.95
CA ALA A 330 18.24 36.43 -17.83
C ALA A 330 19.12 37.65 -18.09
N SER A 331 20.46 37.52 -18.08
CA SER A 331 21.47 38.55 -18.41
C SER A 331 21.85 38.46 -19.88
#